data_ad65c215c770a06595b98218d84ce571
#
_entry.id   ad65c215c770a06595b98218d84ce571
#
_cell.length_a   1.000
_cell.length_b   1.000
_cell.length_c   1.000
_cell.angle_alpha   90.00
_cell.angle_beta   90.00
_cell.angle_gamma   90.00
#
_symmetry.space_group_name_H-M   'P 1'
#
loop_
_entity.id
_entity.type
_entity.pdbx_description
1 polymer ?
#
loop_
_entity_poly.entity_id
_entity_poly.type
_entity_poly.pdbx_seq_one_letter_code
_entity_poly.pdbx_strand_id
1 'polypeptide(L)'
;GMCLLNDWSARDHQFWEMDPLGPFLGKNFCTSVSPWIVTLEALAPFRAPLARQAGDPPALPYLDSAEVRRAGALDIQLEVRLQSAAHRARGLAGDPVTATSFRHQYWSVAQMVTQHTVGGCNLQPGDLLGSGTISGPTPGEAGALVELSRGGTCDVPLPGTGEQRRFLQDGDCVI
;
A
#
# COMPACT_ATOMS: atom_id res chain seq x y z
N GLY A 1 -13.25 5.80 -8.38
CA GLY A 1 -13.20 4.45 -7.84
C GLY A 1 -11.84 4.12 -7.26
N MET A 2 -11.70 2.95 -6.67
CA MET A 2 -10.44 2.44 -6.12
C MET A 2 -10.11 1.08 -6.71
N CYS A 3 -8.83 0.80 -6.87
CA CYS A 3 -8.31 -0.49 -7.31
C CYS A 3 -7.09 -0.88 -6.46
N LEU A 4 -6.70 -2.13 -6.51
CA LEU A 4 -5.44 -2.55 -5.90
C LEU A 4 -4.27 -2.12 -6.78
N LEU A 5 -3.19 -1.71 -6.14
CA LEU A 5 -1.96 -1.28 -6.81
C LEU A 5 -0.76 -1.87 -6.08
N ASN A 6 0.18 -2.41 -6.83
CA ASN A 6 1.49 -2.79 -6.33
C ASN A 6 2.56 -1.97 -7.05
N ASP A 7 3.21 -1.10 -6.31
CA ASP A 7 4.34 -0.28 -6.76
C ASP A 7 5.63 -1.07 -6.53
N TRP A 8 6.06 -1.81 -7.57
CA TRP A 8 7.24 -2.63 -7.51
C TRP A 8 8.50 -1.81 -7.20
N SER A 9 9.36 -2.35 -6.35
CA SER A 9 10.52 -1.62 -5.84
C SER A 9 11.76 -2.49 -5.94
N ALA A 10 12.74 -2.08 -6.76
CA ALA A 10 14.08 -2.64 -6.78
C ALA A 10 14.86 -2.04 -5.61
N ARG A 11 14.86 -2.73 -4.46
CA ARG A 11 15.26 -2.15 -3.17
C ARG A 11 16.73 -1.74 -3.12
N ASP A 12 17.63 -2.48 -3.76
CA ASP A 12 19.05 -2.14 -3.88
C ASP A 12 19.25 -0.82 -4.65
N HIS A 13 18.63 -0.68 -5.82
CA HIS A 13 18.63 0.59 -6.57
C HIS A 13 17.96 1.70 -5.78
N GLN A 14 16.80 1.44 -5.18
CA GLN A 14 16.07 2.43 -4.40
C GLN A 14 16.92 2.97 -3.25
N PHE A 15 17.55 2.11 -2.47
CA PHE A 15 18.38 2.54 -1.33
C PHE A 15 19.61 3.33 -1.78
N TRP A 16 20.16 2.99 -2.94
CA TRP A 16 21.31 3.69 -3.48
C TRP A 16 20.96 5.10 -3.99
N GLU A 17 19.80 5.28 -4.62
CA GLU A 17 19.39 6.55 -5.23
C GLU A 17 18.50 7.43 -4.35
N MET A 18 18.18 7.00 -3.10
CA MET A 18 17.15 7.63 -2.26
C MET A 18 17.44 9.09 -1.94
N ASP A 19 18.68 9.43 -1.62
CA ASP A 19 19.08 10.77 -1.20
C ASP A 19 19.68 11.58 -2.36
N PRO A 20 19.37 12.88 -2.47
CA PRO A 20 18.45 13.68 -1.63
C PRO A 20 17.03 13.78 -2.17
N LEU A 21 16.74 13.30 -3.38
CA LEU A 21 15.49 13.60 -4.09
C LEU A 21 14.45 12.45 -4.06
N GLY A 22 14.81 11.31 -3.48
CA GLY A 22 13.98 10.11 -3.47
C GLY A 22 14.28 9.16 -4.65
N PRO A 23 13.58 8.02 -4.72
CA PRO A 23 13.87 6.98 -5.70
C PRO A 23 13.38 7.36 -7.11
N PHE A 24 14.10 6.89 -8.13
CA PHE A 24 13.77 7.05 -9.55
C PHE A 24 13.67 5.69 -10.25
N LEU A 25 14.81 5.11 -10.69
CA LEU A 25 14.86 3.85 -11.44
C LEU A 25 14.44 2.65 -10.59
N GLY A 26 14.65 2.72 -9.27
CA GLY A 26 14.18 1.70 -8.33
C GLY A 26 12.67 1.59 -8.19
N LYS A 27 11.91 2.54 -8.76
CA LYS A 27 10.45 2.63 -8.69
C LYS A 27 9.74 2.68 -10.04
N ASN A 28 10.34 3.29 -11.05
CA ASN A 28 9.64 3.59 -12.30
C ASN A 28 9.59 2.45 -13.32
N PHE A 29 10.14 1.29 -12.99
CA PHE A 29 10.26 0.18 -13.95
C PHE A 29 8.97 -0.65 -14.08
N CYS A 30 8.14 -0.71 -13.05
CA CYS A 30 6.91 -1.49 -13.08
C CYS A 30 5.92 -1.06 -11.99
N THR A 31 4.65 -0.96 -12.37
CA THR A 31 3.51 -0.84 -11.46
C THR A 31 2.42 -1.80 -11.91
N SER A 32 1.95 -2.68 -11.02
CA SER A 32 0.82 -3.56 -11.30
C SER A 32 -0.46 -2.95 -10.74
N VAL A 33 -1.51 -2.93 -11.55
CA VAL A 33 -2.82 -2.39 -11.18
C VAL A 33 -3.89 -3.44 -11.44
N SER A 34 -4.78 -3.66 -10.48
CA SER A 34 -5.93 -4.53 -10.66
C SER A 34 -6.84 -4.02 -11.78
N PRO A 35 -7.37 -4.90 -12.66
CA PRO A 35 -8.35 -4.51 -13.67
C PRO A 35 -9.72 -4.16 -13.07
N TRP A 36 -9.96 -4.50 -11.81
CA TRP A 36 -11.23 -4.24 -11.12
C TRP A 36 -11.19 -2.90 -10.42
N ILE A 37 -12.15 -2.04 -10.74
CA ILE A 37 -12.36 -0.74 -10.08
C ILE A 37 -13.62 -0.82 -9.25
N VAL A 38 -13.50 -0.63 -7.93
CA VAL A 38 -14.63 -0.53 -7.01
C VAL A 38 -15.04 0.92 -6.92
N THR A 39 -16.32 1.20 -7.17
CA THR A 39 -16.82 2.60 -7.15
C THR A 39 -16.88 3.16 -5.73
N LEU A 40 -16.88 4.48 -5.59
CA LEU A 40 -16.99 5.12 -4.27
C LEU A 40 -18.35 4.88 -3.61
N GLU A 41 -19.40 4.68 -4.40
CA GLU A 41 -20.73 4.30 -3.92
C GLU A 41 -20.73 2.90 -3.31
N ALA A 42 -20.05 1.94 -3.94
CA ALA A 42 -19.89 0.60 -3.39
C ALA A 42 -19.06 0.59 -2.12
N LEU A 43 -18.14 1.54 -1.96
CA LEU A 43 -17.32 1.72 -0.76
C LEU A 43 -18.02 2.51 0.36
N ALA A 44 -19.21 3.07 0.11
CA ALA A 44 -19.90 3.90 1.10
C ALA A 44 -20.13 3.19 2.46
N PRO A 45 -20.50 1.89 2.51
CA PRO A 45 -20.67 1.18 3.79
C PRO A 45 -19.41 1.05 4.62
N PHE A 46 -18.23 1.18 4.02
CA PHE A 46 -16.92 1.03 4.67
C PHE A 46 -16.34 2.37 5.13
N ARG A 47 -17.05 3.48 4.94
CA ARG A 47 -16.57 4.78 5.40
C ARG A 47 -16.49 4.84 6.91
N ALA A 48 -15.38 5.38 7.41
CA ALA A 48 -15.08 5.51 8.83
C ALA A 48 -14.51 6.90 9.14
N PRO A 49 -14.55 7.33 10.40
CA PRO A 49 -13.88 8.55 10.82
C PRO A 49 -12.37 8.51 10.53
N LEU A 50 -11.84 9.60 9.99
CA LEU A 50 -10.40 9.77 9.83
C LEU A 50 -9.79 10.13 11.17
N ALA A 51 -9.13 9.15 11.81
CA ALA A 51 -8.45 9.36 13.07
C ALA A 51 -7.04 9.93 12.84
N ARG A 52 -6.65 10.90 13.67
CA ARG A 52 -5.29 11.41 13.81
C ARG A 52 -4.73 10.97 15.15
N GLN A 53 -3.43 10.74 15.21
CA GLN A 53 -2.77 10.41 16.47
C GLN A 53 -2.67 11.66 17.36
N ALA A 54 -2.71 11.45 18.67
CA ALA A 54 -2.49 12.54 19.62
C ALA A 54 -1.06 13.08 19.45
N GLY A 55 -0.94 14.38 19.20
CA GLY A 55 0.35 15.04 18.94
C GLY A 55 0.67 15.25 17.45
N ASP A 56 -0.11 14.70 16.53
CA ASP A 56 0.01 15.04 15.13
C ASP A 56 -0.26 16.54 14.89
N PRO A 57 0.46 17.17 13.95
CA PRO A 57 0.16 18.53 13.54
C PRO A 57 -1.26 18.61 12.96
N PRO A 58 -1.99 19.71 13.17
CA PRO A 58 -3.29 19.91 12.57
C PRO A 58 -3.18 19.88 11.03
N ALA A 59 -4.19 19.32 10.38
CA ALA A 59 -4.26 19.41 8.92
C ALA A 59 -4.33 20.87 8.47
N LEU A 60 -3.74 21.17 7.32
CA LEU A 60 -3.86 22.49 6.72
C LEU A 60 -5.34 22.80 6.41
N PRO A 61 -5.78 24.07 6.49
CA PRO A 61 -7.20 24.41 6.37
C PRO A 61 -7.89 23.88 5.13
N TYR A 62 -7.20 23.81 3.99
CA TYR A 62 -7.76 23.28 2.75
C TYR A 62 -7.83 21.75 2.69
N LEU A 63 -7.18 21.05 3.63
CA LEU A 63 -7.23 19.59 3.79
C LEU A 63 -8.18 19.14 4.91
N ASP A 64 -8.81 20.08 5.60
CA ASP A 64 -9.65 19.80 6.76
C ASP A 64 -11.11 20.19 6.48
N SER A 65 -12.03 19.26 6.74
CA SER A 65 -13.45 19.51 6.75
C SER A 65 -14.17 18.58 7.70
N ALA A 66 -15.38 18.97 8.11
CA ALA A 66 -16.22 18.14 8.97
C ALA A 66 -16.51 16.76 8.31
N GLU A 67 -16.69 16.74 6.99
CA GLU A 67 -16.93 15.51 6.25
C GLU A 67 -15.72 14.60 6.22
N VAL A 68 -14.51 15.13 5.98
CA VAL A 68 -13.27 14.36 6.01
C VAL A 68 -13.03 13.76 7.39
N ARG A 69 -13.27 14.53 8.46
CA ARG A 69 -13.12 14.01 9.83
C ARG A 69 -14.12 12.90 10.13
N ARG A 70 -15.37 13.05 9.66
CA ARG A 70 -16.46 12.11 9.93
C ARG A 70 -16.37 10.82 9.12
N ALA A 71 -15.95 10.89 7.86
CA ALA A 71 -16.08 9.80 6.89
C ALA A 71 -14.93 9.72 5.86
N GLY A 72 -13.77 10.29 6.17
CA GLY A 72 -12.64 10.35 5.26
C GLY A 72 -11.84 9.05 5.15
N ALA A 73 -11.88 8.19 6.17
CA ALA A 73 -11.24 6.88 6.12
C ALA A 73 -12.15 5.82 5.47
N LEU A 74 -11.54 4.71 5.06
CA LEU A 74 -12.22 3.53 4.54
C LEU A 74 -11.71 2.31 5.31
N ASP A 75 -12.61 1.59 5.98
CA ASP A 75 -12.27 0.38 6.72
C ASP A 75 -12.45 -0.85 5.82
N ILE A 76 -11.46 -1.09 4.97
CA ILE A 76 -11.38 -2.25 4.08
C ILE A 76 -10.14 -3.06 4.41
N GLN A 77 -10.31 -4.38 4.52
CA GLN A 77 -9.20 -5.29 4.78
C GLN A 77 -8.38 -5.52 3.52
N LEU A 78 -7.08 -5.53 3.67
CA LEU A 78 -6.09 -5.83 2.65
C LEU A 78 -5.27 -7.03 3.11
N GLU A 79 -5.19 -8.06 2.30
CA GLU A 79 -4.35 -9.23 2.54
C GLU A 79 -3.35 -9.38 1.39
N VAL A 80 -2.13 -9.74 1.72
CA VAL A 80 -1.11 -10.07 0.72
C VAL A 80 -0.62 -11.48 0.94
N ARG A 81 -0.63 -12.27 -0.12
CA ARG A 81 -0.08 -13.63 -0.15
C ARG A 81 1.16 -13.69 -1.02
N LEU A 82 2.11 -14.50 -0.59
CA LEU A 82 3.30 -14.79 -1.37
C LEU A 82 3.29 -16.27 -1.82
N GLN A 83 3.23 -16.45 -3.13
CA GLN A 83 3.23 -17.78 -3.75
C GLN A 83 4.58 -18.01 -4.44
N SER A 84 5.40 -18.87 -3.88
CA SER A 84 6.66 -19.30 -4.51
C SER A 84 6.45 -20.31 -5.63
N ALA A 85 7.51 -20.60 -6.38
CA ALA A 85 7.49 -21.68 -7.38
C ALA A 85 7.14 -23.03 -6.74
N ALA A 86 7.60 -23.30 -5.51
CA ALA A 86 7.29 -24.53 -4.78
C ALA A 86 5.82 -24.61 -4.37
N HIS A 87 5.18 -23.47 -4.03
CA HIS A 87 3.73 -23.43 -3.81
C HIS A 87 2.97 -23.85 -5.05
N ARG A 88 3.30 -23.28 -6.22
CA ARG A 88 2.63 -23.61 -7.48
C ARG A 88 2.83 -25.08 -7.86
N ALA A 89 4.03 -25.61 -7.70
CA ALA A 89 4.31 -27.02 -7.97
C ALA A 89 3.49 -27.97 -7.10
N ARG A 90 3.07 -27.53 -5.90
CA ARG A 90 2.22 -28.30 -4.98
C ARG A 90 0.72 -27.94 -5.08
N GLY A 91 0.34 -27.06 -6.00
CA GLY A 91 -1.05 -26.60 -6.13
C GLY A 91 -1.55 -25.75 -4.96
N LEU A 92 -0.65 -25.09 -4.21
CA LEU A 92 -0.97 -24.24 -3.06
C LEU A 92 -1.17 -22.79 -3.49
N ALA A 93 -2.11 -22.09 -2.85
CA ALA A 93 -2.45 -20.71 -3.17
C ALA A 93 -1.41 -19.66 -2.73
N GLY A 94 -0.39 -20.07 -2.00
CA GLY A 94 0.57 -19.18 -1.35
C GLY A 94 0.22 -18.90 0.11
N ASP A 95 1.22 -18.46 0.88
CA ASP A 95 1.06 -18.14 2.29
C ASP A 95 0.66 -16.68 2.48
N PRO A 96 -0.25 -16.36 3.41
CA PRO A 96 -0.50 -14.99 3.81
C PRO A 96 0.73 -14.44 4.51
N VAL A 97 1.23 -13.30 4.06
CA VAL A 97 2.43 -12.65 4.63
C VAL A 97 2.08 -11.38 5.39
N THR A 98 0.97 -10.74 5.05
CA THR A 98 0.45 -9.59 5.80
C THR A 98 -1.06 -9.46 5.64
N ALA A 99 -1.69 -8.90 6.66
CA ALA A 99 -3.08 -8.46 6.61
C ALA A 99 -3.21 -7.14 7.37
N THR A 100 -3.75 -6.12 6.71
CA THR A 100 -3.90 -4.77 7.28
C THR A 100 -5.25 -4.17 6.88
N SER A 101 -5.57 -2.98 7.37
CA SER A 101 -6.75 -2.24 6.93
C SER A 101 -6.34 -0.92 6.28
N PHE A 102 -7.02 -0.56 5.18
CA PHE A 102 -6.86 0.75 4.54
C PHE A 102 -7.20 1.92 5.49
N ARG A 103 -7.93 1.68 6.58
CA ARG A 103 -8.19 2.68 7.63
C ARG A 103 -6.93 3.29 8.26
N HIS A 104 -5.79 2.58 8.15
CA HIS A 104 -4.50 3.06 8.66
C HIS A 104 -3.84 4.10 7.74
N GLN A 105 -4.46 4.39 6.59
CA GLN A 105 -4.01 5.45 5.70
C GLN A 105 -4.05 6.80 6.42
N TYR A 106 -2.91 7.49 6.47
CA TYR A 106 -2.79 8.80 7.16
C TYR A 106 -3.57 9.90 6.44
N TRP A 107 -3.54 9.91 5.09
CA TRP A 107 -4.24 10.87 4.26
C TRP A 107 -5.45 10.22 3.59
N SER A 108 -6.61 10.83 3.71
CA SER A 108 -7.80 10.35 2.99
C SER A 108 -7.68 10.56 1.47
N VAL A 109 -8.45 9.77 0.71
CA VAL A 109 -8.53 9.93 -0.76
C VAL A 109 -8.90 11.36 -1.15
N ALA A 110 -9.84 11.98 -0.44
CA ALA A 110 -10.24 13.37 -0.69
C ALA A 110 -9.08 14.36 -0.45
N GLN A 111 -8.30 14.14 0.62
CA GLN A 111 -7.12 14.97 0.90
C GLN A 111 -6.03 14.80 -0.16
N MET A 112 -5.80 13.58 -0.66
CA MET A 112 -4.84 13.35 -1.75
C MET A 112 -5.23 14.10 -3.01
N VAL A 113 -6.49 14.04 -3.43
CA VAL A 113 -7.00 14.78 -4.59
C VAL A 113 -6.86 16.28 -4.37
N THR A 114 -7.25 16.78 -3.21
CA THR A 114 -7.14 18.21 -2.87
C THR A 114 -5.68 18.68 -2.91
N GLN A 115 -4.75 17.92 -2.34
CA GLN A 115 -3.33 18.24 -2.32
C GLN A 115 -2.76 18.33 -3.74
N HIS A 116 -3.15 17.43 -4.62
CA HIS A 116 -2.70 17.46 -6.02
C HIS A 116 -3.24 18.67 -6.79
N THR A 117 -4.47 19.09 -6.49
CA THR A 117 -5.13 20.16 -7.26
C THR A 117 -4.86 21.56 -6.73
N VAL A 118 -4.58 21.74 -5.44
CA VAL A 118 -4.32 23.06 -4.84
C VAL A 118 -3.12 23.77 -5.45
N GLY A 119 -2.13 23.01 -5.89
CA GLY A 119 -0.94 23.52 -6.61
C GLY A 119 -1.14 23.71 -8.12
N GLY A 120 -2.36 23.53 -8.63
CA GLY A 120 -2.69 23.73 -10.04
C GLY A 120 -2.54 22.50 -10.94
N CYS A 121 -2.35 21.30 -10.37
CA CYS A 121 -2.39 20.06 -11.14
C CYS A 121 -3.80 19.84 -11.71
N ASN A 122 -3.91 19.77 -13.03
CA ASN A 122 -5.16 19.58 -13.75
C ASN A 122 -5.45 18.09 -13.93
N LEU A 123 -5.96 17.44 -12.87
CA LEU A 123 -6.34 16.02 -12.90
C LEU A 123 -7.38 15.75 -14.00
N GLN A 124 -7.17 14.66 -14.72
CA GLN A 124 -8.04 14.21 -15.80
C GLN A 124 -8.70 12.88 -15.46
N PRO A 125 -9.88 12.57 -16.02
CA PRO A 125 -10.44 11.23 -15.96
C PRO A 125 -9.45 10.19 -16.49
N GLY A 126 -9.15 9.18 -15.67
CA GLY A 126 -8.14 8.16 -15.98
C GLY A 126 -6.80 8.35 -15.27
N ASP A 127 -6.56 9.50 -14.63
CA ASP A 127 -5.38 9.68 -13.79
C ASP A 127 -5.40 8.68 -12.61
N LEU A 128 -4.24 8.07 -12.35
CA LEU A 128 -4.04 7.13 -11.26
C LEU A 128 -3.27 7.79 -10.12
N LEU A 129 -3.88 7.80 -8.94
CA LEU A 129 -3.27 8.28 -7.70
C LEU A 129 -2.93 7.08 -6.82
N GLY A 130 -1.67 6.97 -6.40
CA GLY A 130 -1.24 5.96 -5.44
C GLY A 130 -1.34 6.47 -4.00
N SER A 131 -1.92 5.67 -3.11
CA SER A 131 -2.01 6.00 -1.68
C SER A 131 -0.68 5.91 -0.94
N GLY A 132 0.33 5.28 -1.56
CA GLY A 132 1.50 4.79 -0.85
C GLY A 132 1.23 3.48 -0.11
N THR A 133 2.26 2.93 0.51
CA THR A 133 2.20 1.69 1.29
C THR A 133 1.22 1.81 2.45
N ILE A 134 0.38 0.80 2.64
CA ILE A 134 -0.58 0.75 3.75
C ILE A 134 -0.02 -0.18 4.82
N SER A 135 0.46 0.38 5.89
CA SER A 135 0.98 -0.37 7.05
C SER A 135 0.17 -0.02 8.30
N GLY A 136 -0.17 -1.03 9.08
CA GLY A 136 -0.85 -0.87 10.36
C GLY A 136 0.13 -0.84 11.54
N PRO A 137 -0.38 -0.75 12.78
CA PRO A 137 0.44 -0.55 13.96
C PRO A 137 1.19 -1.79 14.45
N THR A 138 0.85 -2.98 13.94
CA THR A 138 1.48 -4.23 14.37
C THR A 138 2.42 -4.80 13.31
N PRO A 139 3.42 -5.61 13.67
CA PRO A 139 4.36 -6.18 12.69
C PRO A 139 3.72 -7.00 11.58
N GLY A 140 2.60 -7.67 11.84
CA GLY A 140 1.85 -8.45 10.84
C GLY A 140 1.03 -7.60 9.86
N GLU A 141 0.95 -6.30 10.07
CA GLU A 141 0.21 -5.35 9.24
C GLU A 141 1.14 -4.51 8.36
N ALA A 142 2.41 -4.89 8.25
CA ALA A 142 3.35 -4.18 7.38
C ALA A 142 2.97 -4.32 5.91
N GLY A 143 2.88 -3.21 5.18
CA GLY A 143 2.38 -3.16 3.80
C GLY A 143 3.42 -3.52 2.73
N ALA A 144 4.67 -3.79 3.12
CA ALA A 144 5.73 -4.16 2.20
C ALA A 144 6.64 -5.26 2.78
N LEU A 145 7.12 -6.16 1.89
CA LEU A 145 8.03 -7.23 2.30
C LEU A 145 9.32 -6.69 2.95
N VAL A 146 9.80 -5.54 2.52
CA VAL A 146 10.98 -4.89 3.10
C VAL A 146 10.78 -4.48 4.57
N GLU A 147 9.55 -4.14 4.96
CA GLU A 147 9.19 -3.85 6.36
C GLU A 147 9.14 -5.15 7.17
N LEU A 148 8.47 -6.19 6.66
CA LEU A 148 8.40 -7.52 7.28
C LEU A 148 9.80 -8.10 7.49
N SER A 149 10.67 -7.99 6.50
CA SER A 149 12.05 -8.48 6.56
C SER A 149 13.01 -7.53 7.27
N ARG A 150 12.55 -6.37 7.77
CA ARG A 150 13.37 -5.34 8.40
C ARG A 150 14.59 -4.96 7.54
N GLY A 151 14.31 -4.57 6.30
CA GLY A 151 15.38 -4.24 5.36
C GLY A 151 16.21 -5.44 4.89
N GLY A 152 15.65 -6.65 4.93
CA GLY A 152 16.34 -7.88 4.55
C GLY A 152 17.19 -8.51 5.66
N THR A 153 17.04 -8.07 6.92
CA THR A 153 17.79 -8.63 8.06
C THR A 153 17.07 -9.81 8.73
N CYS A 154 15.75 -9.91 8.54
CA CYS A 154 14.91 -10.97 9.12
C CYS A 154 14.27 -11.82 8.03
N ASP A 155 14.15 -13.12 8.32
CA ASP A 155 13.46 -14.05 7.44
C ASP A 155 11.94 -13.99 7.65
N VAL A 156 11.20 -13.94 6.56
CA VAL A 156 9.73 -14.04 6.52
C VAL A 156 9.41 -15.49 6.14
N PRO A 157 8.80 -16.28 7.04
CA PRO A 157 8.54 -17.69 6.79
C PRO A 157 7.38 -17.89 5.80
N LEU A 158 7.50 -18.94 4.97
CA LEU A 158 6.45 -19.47 4.11
C LEU A 158 6.12 -20.89 4.57
N PRO A 159 5.20 -21.05 5.54
CA PRO A 159 4.94 -22.33 6.20
C PRO A 159 4.45 -23.43 5.26
N GLY A 160 3.68 -23.07 4.21
CA GLY A 160 3.14 -24.04 3.24
C GLY A 160 4.22 -24.81 2.48
N THR A 161 5.40 -24.25 2.34
CA THR A 161 6.53 -24.89 1.66
C THR A 161 7.74 -25.11 2.53
N GLY A 162 7.82 -24.43 3.67
CA GLY A 162 9.00 -24.40 4.55
C GLY A 162 10.10 -23.46 4.06
N GLU A 163 9.83 -22.70 3.01
CA GLU A 163 10.77 -21.68 2.50
C GLU A 163 10.75 -20.42 3.38
N GLN A 164 11.71 -19.54 3.13
CA GLN A 164 11.82 -18.22 3.78
C GLN A 164 12.15 -17.17 2.73
N ARG A 165 11.73 -15.93 2.97
CA ARG A 165 12.04 -14.79 2.10
C ARG A 165 12.52 -13.60 2.92
N ARG A 166 13.52 -12.90 2.40
CA ARG A 166 13.89 -11.53 2.82
C ARG A 166 13.50 -10.53 1.76
N PHE A 167 13.67 -10.92 0.52
CA PHE A 167 13.22 -10.24 -0.70
C PHE A 167 12.56 -11.26 -1.61
N LEU A 168 11.85 -10.79 -2.62
CA LEU A 168 11.27 -11.65 -3.64
C LEU A 168 12.39 -12.34 -4.44
N GLN A 169 12.10 -13.54 -4.88
CA GLN A 169 12.98 -14.34 -5.74
C GLN A 169 12.30 -14.60 -7.09
N ASP A 170 13.10 -14.95 -8.09
CA ASP A 170 12.59 -15.33 -9.39
C ASP A 170 11.56 -16.44 -9.27
N GLY A 171 10.40 -16.23 -9.90
CA GLY A 171 9.29 -17.15 -9.82
C GLY A 171 8.34 -16.94 -8.63
N ASP A 172 8.56 -15.96 -7.75
CA ASP A 172 7.57 -15.58 -6.76
C ASP A 172 6.42 -14.80 -7.40
N CYS A 173 5.22 -14.95 -6.83
CA CYS A 173 4.02 -14.24 -7.22
C CYS A 173 3.40 -13.58 -5.98
N VAL A 174 3.07 -12.30 -6.08
CA VAL A 174 2.34 -11.55 -5.05
C VAL A 174 0.87 -11.52 -5.44
N ILE A 175 0.01 -11.95 -4.51
CA ILE A 175 -1.44 -12.08 -4.68
C ILE A 175 -2.14 -11.22 -3.65
#